data_c903c9f503dd4bdbeec9c0be68f4ba05
#
_entry.id   c903c9f503dd4bdbeec9c0be68f4ba05
#
_cell.length_a   1.000
_cell.length_b   1.000
_cell.length_c   1.000
_cell.angle_alpha   90.00
_cell.angle_beta   90.00
_cell.angle_gamma   90.00
#
_symmetry.space_group_name_H-M   'P 1'
#
loop_
_entity.id
_entity.type
_entity.pdbx_description
1 polymer ?
#
loop_
_entity_poly.entity_id
_entity_poly.type
_entity_poly.pdbx_seq_one_letter_code
_entity_poly.pdbx_strand_id
1 'polypeptide(L)'
;LYHDLFLAEYLIIPYNNFYTYIWASALYNAGKELTNDTIYPRRIVVIGYLILSIPILLVEWIIGRFSPEKKDISSLRIIQAVFRFILKITGAKITVIGEENVPKDTPVLYIGNHRSYFDILLTYSRCPIRTGYIAKKEMEKIPLLSTWMRYLHCLFLDRKDIKQGLKTILTAVDKVKSGISICIFPEG
;
A
#
# COMPACT_ATOMS: atom_id res chain seq x y z
N LEU A 1 2.00 -32.33 4.10
CA LEU A 1 3.05 -31.39 3.65
C LEU A 1 2.52 -30.63 2.44
N TYR A 2 1.65 -29.64 2.64
CA TYR A 2 1.27 -28.72 1.58
C TYR A 2 2.01 -27.42 1.85
N HIS A 3 3.03 -27.14 1.03
CA HIS A 3 3.60 -25.81 0.87
C HIS A 3 2.55 -24.99 0.12
N ASP A 4 1.83 -24.14 0.82
CA ASP A 4 0.96 -23.15 0.20
C ASP A 4 1.85 -22.10 -0.48
N LEU A 5 1.99 -22.24 -1.78
CA LEU A 5 2.60 -21.25 -2.65
C LEU A 5 1.60 -20.11 -2.79
N PHE A 6 1.84 -19.00 -2.09
CA PHE A 6 1.04 -17.80 -2.27
C PHE A 6 1.52 -17.07 -3.52
N LEU A 7 0.78 -17.25 -4.62
CA LEU A 7 0.95 -16.46 -5.84
C LEU A 7 0.06 -15.21 -5.73
N ALA A 8 0.66 -14.05 -5.71
CA ALA A 8 -0.05 -12.79 -5.85
C ALA A 8 0.05 -12.34 -7.32
N GLU A 9 -1.09 -12.31 -7.99
CA GLU A 9 -1.20 -11.81 -9.36
C GLU A 9 -1.61 -10.35 -9.33
N TYR A 10 -0.84 -9.47 -9.99
CA TYR A 10 -1.19 -8.08 -10.14
C TYR A 10 -1.33 -7.74 -11.62
N LEU A 11 -2.48 -7.26 -11.98
CA LEU A 11 -2.74 -6.71 -13.30
C LEU A 11 -2.51 -5.20 -13.24
N ILE A 12 -1.56 -4.70 -14.01
CA ILE A 12 -1.33 -3.28 -14.19
C ILE A 12 -1.98 -2.88 -15.51
N ILE A 13 -2.99 -2.05 -15.46
CA ILE A 13 -3.62 -1.47 -16.63
C ILE A 13 -3.11 -0.03 -16.75
N PRO A 14 -2.18 0.25 -17.67
CA PRO A 14 -1.82 1.62 -17.99
C PRO A 14 -2.99 2.29 -18.70
N TYR A 15 -3.17 3.57 -18.49
CA TYR A 15 -4.22 4.38 -19.08
C TYR A 15 -4.26 4.33 -20.65
N ASN A 16 -3.19 3.81 -21.28
CA ASN A 16 -3.01 3.71 -22.73
C ASN A 16 -2.85 2.28 -23.28
N ASN A 17 -3.71 1.33 -22.89
CA ASN A 17 -3.84 0.01 -23.57
C ASN A 17 -2.65 -0.96 -23.54
N PHE A 18 -1.82 -0.98 -22.51
CA PHE A 18 -0.87 -2.08 -22.32
C PHE A 18 -1.17 -2.86 -21.05
N TYR A 19 -1.34 -4.18 -21.17
CA TYR A 19 -1.51 -5.09 -20.03
C TYR A 19 -0.13 -5.56 -19.56
N THR A 20 0.16 -5.29 -18.30
CA THR A 20 1.40 -5.76 -17.68
C THR A 20 1.07 -6.61 -16.46
N TYR A 21 1.52 -7.86 -16.48
CA TYR A 21 1.37 -8.75 -15.33
C TYR A 21 2.61 -8.67 -14.46
N ILE A 22 2.43 -8.30 -13.20
CA ILE A 22 3.47 -8.50 -12.19
C ILE A 22 3.09 -9.73 -11.38
N TRP A 23 3.95 -10.72 -11.44
CA TRP A 23 3.88 -11.89 -10.57
C TRP A 23 4.79 -11.64 -9.38
N ALA A 24 4.22 -11.48 -8.21
CA ALA A 24 4.97 -11.48 -6.97
C ALA A 24 4.64 -12.78 -6.23
N SER A 25 5.56 -13.74 -6.23
CA SER A 25 5.46 -14.92 -5.40
C SER A 25 6.24 -14.67 -4.11
N ALA A 26 5.52 -14.45 -3.00
CA ALA A 26 6.11 -14.46 -1.68
C ALA A 26 6.02 -15.89 -1.14
N LEU A 27 7.14 -16.60 -1.11
CA LEU A 27 7.25 -17.85 -0.37
C LEU A 27 7.26 -17.51 1.12
N TYR A 28 6.06 -17.54 1.71
CA TYR A 28 5.83 -17.28 3.11
C TYR A 28 6.14 -18.54 3.92
N ASN A 29 7.37 -18.65 4.40
CA ASN A 29 7.69 -19.50 5.54
C ASN A 29 7.54 -18.72 6.86
N ALA A 30 6.38 -18.12 7.10
CA ALA A 30 6.03 -17.70 8.44
C ALA A 30 5.17 -18.80 9.04
N GLY A 31 5.80 -19.52 9.95
CA GLY A 31 5.29 -20.73 10.55
C GLY A 31 3.79 -20.77 10.84
N LYS A 32 3.17 -21.84 10.42
CA LYS A 32 2.07 -22.45 11.15
C LYS A 32 2.41 -22.39 12.63
N GLU A 33 1.48 -21.96 13.44
CA GLU A 33 1.53 -21.81 14.90
C GLU A 33 1.91 -20.40 15.37
N LEU A 34 1.00 -19.49 15.11
CA LEU A 34 0.89 -18.30 15.94
C LEU A 34 -0.47 -18.39 16.65
N THR A 35 -0.44 -18.98 17.82
CA THR A 35 -1.53 -19.01 18.81
C THR A 35 -2.05 -17.58 19.08
N ASN A 36 -3.27 -17.46 19.60
CA ASN A 36 -3.89 -16.19 19.97
C ASN A 36 -2.99 -15.26 20.80
N ASP A 37 -2.02 -15.81 21.53
CA ASP A 37 -1.05 -15.07 22.35
C ASP A 37 -0.10 -14.18 21.54
N THR A 38 0.04 -14.39 20.24
CA THR A 38 0.94 -13.62 19.38
C THR A 38 0.28 -12.37 18.77
N ILE A 39 -1.03 -12.22 18.89
CA ILE A 39 -1.77 -11.06 18.35
C ILE A 39 -1.48 -9.80 19.18
N TYR A 40 -1.41 -9.92 20.49
CA TYR A 40 -1.16 -8.79 21.41
C TYR A 40 0.20 -8.12 21.17
N PRO A 41 1.33 -8.84 21.13
CA PRO A 41 2.63 -8.22 20.90
C PRO A 41 2.72 -7.53 19.52
N ARG A 42 2.08 -8.08 18.48
CA ARG A 42 2.05 -7.45 17.14
C ARG A 42 1.32 -6.12 17.16
N ARG A 43 0.18 -6.02 17.83
CA ARG A 43 -0.56 -4.75 17.97
C ARG A 43 0.26 -3.72 18.72
N ILE A 44 0.93 -4.10 19.79
CA ILE A 44 1.80 -3.21 20.57
C ILE A 44 2.94 -2.67 19.70
N VAL A 45 3.59 -3.52 18.92
CA VAL A 45 4.67 -3.11 18.01
C VAL A 45 4.16 -2.10 16.97
N VAL A 46 3.01 -2.36 16.35
CA VAL A 46 2.41 -1.43 15.36
C VAL A 46 2.05 -0.10 16.01
N ILE A 47 1.41 -0.12 17.18
CA ILE A 47 1.04 1.09 17.93
C ILE A 47 2.30 1.86 18.34
N GLY A 48 3.30 1.16 18.88
CA GLY A 48 4.60 1.77 19.23
C GLY A 48 5.27 2.44 18.06
N TYR A 49 5.31 1.78 16.90
CA TYR A 49 5.82 2.35 15.66
C TYR A 49 5.02 3.61 15.25
N LEU A 50 3.69 3.58 15.29
CA LEU A 50 2.87 4.73 14.95
C LEU A 50 3.13 5.91 15.89
N ILE A 51 3.29 5.67 17.19
CA ILE A 51 3.64 6.71 18.17
C ILE A 51 5.02 7.29 17.88
N LEU A 52 6.02 6.44 17.64
CA LEU A 52 7.37 6.88 17.28
C LEU A 52 7.42 7.65 15.95
N SER A 53 6.43 7.48 15.08
CA SER A 53 6.33 8.22 13.82
C SER A 53 5.77 9.65 13.97
N ILE A 54 5.28 10.05 15.15
CA ILE A 54 4.70 11.39 15.38
C ILE A 54 5.66 12.52 15.01
N PRO A 55 6.94 12.52 15.42
CA PRO A 55 7.88 13.56 15.02
C PRO A 55 8.04 13.64 13.50
N ILE A 56 8.05 12.50 12.83
CA ILE A 56 8.18 12.43 11.37
C ILE A 56 6.93 13.02 10.71
N LEU A 57 5.73 12.67 11.20
CA LEU A 57 4.47 13.25 10.72
C LEU A 57 4.43 14.77 10.87
N LEU A 58 4.98 15.30 11.97
CA LEU A 58 5.08 16.73 12.20
C LEU A 58 6.02 17.39 11.18
N VAL A 59 7.19 16.79 10.93
CA VAL A 59 8.13 17.29 9.91
C VAL A 59 7.49 17.26 8.52
N GLU A 60 6.82 16.16 8.16
CA GLU A 60 6.10 16.04 6.89
C GLU A 60 4.97 17.08 6.76
N TRP A 61 4.28 17.37 7.87
CA TRP A 61 3.27 18.43 7.90
C TRP A 61 3.89 19.80 7.62
N ILE A 62 5.04 20.10 8.24
CA ILE A 62 5.76 21.36 8.03
C ILE A 62 6.21 21.44 6.56
N ILE A 63 6.86 20.38 6.02
CA ILE A 63 7.28 20.33 4.62
C ILE A 63 6.09 20.57 3.68
N GLY A 64 4.96 19.96 3.99
CA GLY A 64 3.73 20.09 3.20
C GLY A 64 3.15 21.50 3.15
N ARG A 65 3.45 22.36 4.15
CA ARG A 65 3.05 23.77 4.15
C ARG A 65 3.82 24.61 3.13
N PHE A 66 5.06 24.21 2.82
CA PHE A 66 5.94 24.94 1.89
C PHE A 66 6.03 24.27 0.53
N SER A 67 5.99 22.94 0.49
CA SER A 67 6.13 22.17 -0.74
C SER A 67 5.36 20.84 -0.66
N PRO A 68 4.07 20.83 -1.07
CA PRO A 68 3.25 19.61 -1.05
C PRO A 68 3.88 18.45 -1.83
N GLU A 69 4.49 18.74 -2.98
CA GLU A 69 5.11 17.71 -3.80
C GLU A 69 6.31 17.04 -3.12
N LYS A 70 7.16 17.83 -2.45
CA LYS A 70 8.30 17.28 -1.68
C LYS A 70 7.81 16.41 -0.53
N LYS A 71 6.74 16.83 0.16
CA LYS A 71 6.11 16.02 1.20
C LYS A 71 5.62 14.68 0.63
N ASP A 72 4.94 14.68 -0.49
CA ASP A 72 4.40 13.46 -1.10
C ASP A 72 5.52 12.46 -1.45
N ILE A 73 6.63 12.96 -2.02
CA ILE A 73 7.79 12.13 -2.36
C ILE A 73 8.50 11.63 -1.09
N SER A 74 8.70 12.50 -0.11
CA SER A 74 9.34 12.17 1.17
C SER A 74 8.54 11.11 1.91
N SER A 75 7.23 11.32 2.09
CA SER A 75 6.32 10.36 2.73
C SER A 75 6.34 9.00 2.04
N LEU A 76 6.33 8.98 0.69
CA LEU A 76 6.46 7.74 -0.09
C LEU A 76 7.77 7.02 0.25
N ARG A 77 8.91 7.71 0.21
CA ARG A 77 10.23 7.12 0.45
C ARG A 77 10.39 6.58 1.87
N ILE A 78 9.87 7.29 2.86
CA ILE A 78 9.87 6.86 4.26
C ILE A 78 9.10 5.55 4.40
N ILE A 79 7.88 5.47 3.91
CA ILE A 79 7.07 4.26 4.03
C ILE A 79 7.67 3.10 3.23
N GLN A 80 8.22 3.36 2.05
CA GLN A 80 8.95 2.33 1.30
C GLN A 80 10.15 1.77 2.06
N ALA A 81 10.91 2.62 2.73
CA ALA A 81 12.05 2.19 3.56
C ALA A 81 11.59 1.31 4.72
N VAL A 82 10.52 1.72 5.41
CA VAL A 82 9.92 0.95 6.51
C VAL A 82 9.40 -0.40 6.01
N PHE A 83 8.68 -0.44 4.91
CA PHE A 83 8.11 -1.68 4.37
C PHE A 83 9.22 -2.63 3.90
N ARG A 84 10.26 -2.14 3.23
CA ARG A 84 11.44 -2.94 2.88
C ARG A 84 12.15 -3.49 4.12
N PHE A 85 12.27 -2.69 5.18
CA PHE A 85 12.84 -3.14 6.43
C PHE A 85 12.00 -4.26 7.06
N ILE A 86 10.67 -4.10 7.12
CA ILE A 86 9.76 -5.15 7.63
C ILE A 86 9.91 -6.43 6.80
N LEU A 87 9.89 -6.33 5.47
CA LEU A 87 10.06 -7.49 4.59
C LEU A 87 11.40 -8.19 4.82
N LYS A 88 12.47 -7.43 5.08
CA LYS A 88 13.80 -7.99 5.38
C LYS A 88 13.81 -8.76 6.70
N ILE A 89 13.26 -8.18 7.77
CA ILE A 89 13.28 -8.83 9.11
C ILE A 89 12.35 -10.03 9.21
N THR A 90 11.31 -10.11 8.37
CA THR A 90 10.44 -11.29 8.32
C THR A 90 11.07 -12.47 7.59
N GLY A 91 12.22 -12.29 6.96
CA GLY A 91 12.90 -13.34 6.19
C GLY A 91 12.13 -13.77 4.94
N ALA A 92 11.16 -12.97 4.47
CA ALA A 92 10.37 -13.28 3.29
C ALA A 92 11.25 -13.36 2.05
N LYS A 93 11.19 -14.48 1.33
CA LYS A 93 11.79 -14.61 0.00
C LYS A 93 10.81 -14.06 -1.03
N ILE A 94 11.24 -13.02 -1.74
CA ILE A 94 10.40 -12.32 -2.71
C ILE A 94 10.97 -12.58 -4.10
N THR A 95 10.13 -13.11 -4.98
CA THR A 95 10.41 -13.21 -6.41
C THR A 95 9.44 -12.29 -7.14
N VAL A 96 9.97 -11.38 -7.95
CA VAL A 96 9.17 -10.44 -8.75
C VAL A 96 9.44 -10.71 -10.20
N ILE A 97 8.40 -10.87 -10.99
CA ILE A 97 8.47 -11.15 -12.42
C ILE A 97 7.67 -10.06 -13.15
N GLY A 98 8.25 -9.48 -14.21
CA GLY A 98 7.57 -8.47 -15.02
C GLY A 98 7.63 -7.04 -14.45
N GLU A 99 8.46 -6.77 -13.43
CA GLU A 99 8.60 -5.42 -12.87
C GLU A 99 9.11 -4.40 -13.90
N GLU A 100 9.89 -4.86 -14.86
CA GLU A 100 10.40 -4.05 -15.97
C GLU A 100 9.29 -3.46 -16.85
N ASN A 101 8.11 -4.08 -16.84
CA ASN A 101 6.95 -3.64 -17.59
C ASN A 101 6.12 -2.56 -16.84
N VAL A 102 6.45 -2.27 -15.57
CA VAL A 102 5.75 -1.25 -14.79
C VAL A 102 6.18 0.13 -15.28
N PRO A 103 5.25 0.99 -15.75
CA PRO A 103 5.57 2.36 -16.12
C PRO A 103 6.15 3.13 -14.93
N LYS A 104 7.29 3.82 -15.16
CA LYS A 104 7.99 4.55 -14.09
C LYS A 104 7.62 6.02 -14.01
N ASP A 105 7.09 6.56 -15.11
CA ASP A 105 6.83 8.00 -15.27
C ASP A 105 5.37 8.32 -15.58
N THR A 106 4.53 7.29 -15.72
CA THR A 106 3.11 7.44 -16.07
C THR A 106 2.24 6.92 -14.93
N PRO A 107 1.23 7.68 -14.48
CA PRO A 107 0.28 7.21 -13.49
C PRO A 107 -0.56 6.06 -14.04
N VAL A 108 -0.76 5.04 -13.24
CA VAL A 108 -1.48 3.83 -13.61
C VAL A 108 -2.49 3.42 -12.54
N LEU A 109 -3.50 2.65 -12.96
CA LEU A 109 -4.36 1.93 -12.06
C LEU A 109 -3.80 0.52 -11.88
N TYR A 110 -3.36 0.21 -10.64
CA TYR A 110 -2.97 -1.14 -10.25
C TYR A 110 -4.20 -1.90 -9.77
N ILE A 111 -4.44 -3.07 -10.34
CA ILE A 111 -5.51 -3.97 -9.90
C ILE A 111 -4.86 -5.29 -9.51
N GLY A 112 -5.11 -5.75 -8.30
CA GLY A 112 -4.51 -6.98 -7.78
C GLY A 112 -5.44 -7.77 -6.88
N ASN A 113 -5.10 -9.03 -6.65
CA ASN A 113 -5.74 -9.87 -5.66
C ASN A 113 -5.21 -9.54 -4.27
N HIS A 114 -6.07 -9.55 -3.25
CA HIS A 114 -5.69 -9.26 -1.88
C HIS A 114 -5.92 -10.46 -0.98
N ARG A 115 -4.83 -11.05 -0.51
CA ARG A 115 -4.87 -12.22 0.38
C ARG A 115 -4.35 -11.91 1.77
N SER A 116 -3.46 -10.92 1.88
CA SER A 116 -2.83 -10.61 3.16
C SER A 116 -2.32 -9.16 3.22
N TYR A 117 -2.04 -8.69 4.42
CA TYR A 117 -1.37 -7.39 4.62
C TYR A 117 0.02 -7.31 3.95
N PHE A 118 0.65 -8.46 3.68
CA PHE A 118 1.93 -8.51 2.97
C PHE A 118 1.83 -8.02 1.53
N ASP A 119 0.68 -8.15 0.88
CA ASP A 119 0.47 -7.66 -0.47
C ASP A 119 0.71 -6.14 -0.54
N ILE A 120 0.25 -5.41 0.49
CA ILE A 120 0.46 -3.97 0.59
C ILE A 120 1.96 -3.66 0.80
N LEU A 121 2.63 -4.39 1.70
CA LEU A 121 4.05 -4.22 1.97
C LEU A 121 4.89 -4.46 0.70
N LEU A 122 4.59 -5.54 -0.02
CA LEU A 122 5.29 -5.95 -1.23
C LEU A 122 5.11 -4.92 -2.35
N THR A 123 3.86 -4.60 -2.67
CA THR A 123 3.55 -3.72 -3.79
C THR A 123 3.95 -2.28 -3.52
N TYR A 124 3.65 -1.77 -2.32
CA TYR A 124 3.99 -0.38 -1.99
C TYR A 124 5.49 -0.12 -1.94
N SER A 125 6.28 -1.09 -1.43
CA SER A 125 7.75 -0.97 -1.38
C SER A 125 8.39 -0.82 -2.75
N ARG A 126 7.65 -1.13 -3.83
CA ARG A 126 8.11 -1.15 -5.23
C ARG A 126 7.44 -0.10 -6.12
N CYS A 127 6.46 0.65 -5.63
CA CYS A 127 5.81 1.70 -6.41
C CYS A 127 6.84 2.73 -6.91
N PRO A 128 6.96 2.96 -8.23
CA PRO A 128 7.97 3.88 -8.78
C PRO A 128 7.63 5.35 -8.51
N ILE A 129 6.34 5.69 -8.54
CA ILE A 129 5.81 7.05 -8.38
C ILE A 129 4.79 7.12 -7.24
N ARG A 130 4.29 8.32 -6.96
CA ARG A 130 3.22 8.55 -5.98
C ARG A 130 2.05 7.63 -6.25
N THR A 131 1.69 6.82 -5.25
CA THR A 131 0.64 5.80 -5.39
C THR A 131 -0.23 5.80 -4.15
N GLY A 132 -1.54 5.95 -4.33
CA GLY A 132 -2.53 5.78 -3.28
C GLY A 132 -3.19 4.41 -3.37
N TYR A 133 -3.76 3.95 -2.25
CA TYR A 133 -4.54 2.71 -2.19
C TYR A 133 -5.99 3.01 -1.85
N ILE A 134 -6.90 2.24 -2.43
CA ILE A 134 -8.29 2.24 -1.99
C ILE A 134 -8.40 1.28 -0.80
N ALA A 135 -8.67 1.84 0.37
CA ALA A 135 -8.73 1.13 1.65
C ALA A 135 -10.15 1.11 2.22
N LYS A 136 -10.38 0.20 3.16
CA LYS A 136 -11.65 0.15 3.89
C LYS A 136 -11.86 1.42 4.72
N LYS A 137 -13.08 1.94 4.78
CA LYS A 137 -13.45 3.13 5.54
C LYS A 137 -13.12 3.02 7.03
N GLU A 138 -13.21 1.82 7.60
CA GLU A 138 -12.89 1.58 9.00
C GLU A 138 -11.45 1.97 9.36
N MET A 139 -10.51 1.89 8.42
CA MET A 139 -9.12 2.28 8.64
C MET A 139 -8.96 3.79 8.85
N GLU A 140 -9.91 4.60 8.37
CA GLU A 140 -9.94 6.04 8.60
C GLU A 140 -10.03 6.40 10.09
N LYS A 141 -10.60 5.52 10.90
CA LYS A 141 -10.79 5.71 12.34
C LYS A 141 -9.53 5.43 13.17
N ILE A 142 -8.49 4.86 12.57
CA ILE A 142 -7.24 4.54 13.26
C ILE A 142 -6.34 5.79 13.21
N PRO A 143 -6.14 6.50 14.34
CA PRO A 143 -5.32 7.70 14.35
C PRO A 143 -3.87 7.38 13.95
N LEU A 144 -3.13 8.37 13.49
CA LEU A 144 -1.78 8.28 12.95
C LEU A 144 -1.68 7.43 11.68
N LEU A 145 -2.26 6.21 11.65
CA LEU A 145 -2.31 5.38 10.43
C LEU A 145 -3.09 6.11 9.32
N SER A 146 -4.28 6.60 9.64
CA SER A 146 -5.09 7.35 8.66
C SER A 146 -4.39 8.63 8.19
N THR A 147 -3.59 9.26 9.05
CA THR A 147 -2.78 10.42 8.66
C THR A 147 -1.71 10.03 7.64
N TRP A 148 -0.94 8.96 7.90
CA TRP A 148 0.01 8.41 6.94
C TRP A 148 -0.68 8.05 5.64
N MET A 149 -1.80 7.34 5.69
CA MET A 149 -2.56 6.94 4.50
C MET A 149 -3.00 8.15 3.67
N ARG A 150 -3.44 9.25 4.30
CA ARG A 150 -3.78 10.50 3.58
C ARG A 150 -2.55 11.15 2.95
N TYR A 151 -1.40 11.15 3.63
CA TYR A 151 -0.14 11.66 3.06
C TYR A 151 0.29 10.85 1.81
N LEU A 152 -0.09 9.58 1.76
CA LEU A 152 0.15 8.67 0.65
C LEU A 152 -1.01 8.63 -0.37
N HIS A 153 -1.90 9.61 -0.34
CA HIS A 153 -3.04 9.72 -1.26
C HIS A 153 -4.03 8.55 -1.21
N CYS A 154 -4.03 7.74 -0.16
CA CYS A 154 -5.01 6.66 0.01
C CYS A 154 -6.42 7.23 0.11
N LEU A 155 -7.38 6.49 -0.43
CA LEU A 155 -8.80 6.80 -0.41
C LEU A 155 -9.52 5.77 0.44
N PHE A 156 -10.54 6.21 1.19
CA PHE A 156 -11.32 5.34 2.05
C PHE A 156 -12.68 5.08 1.42
N LEU A 157 -12.97 3.81 1.17
CA LEU A 157 -14.19 3.37 0.50
C LEU A 157 -15.15 2.71 1.50
N ASP A 158 -16.37 3.25 1.56
CA ASP A 158 -17.47 2.62 2.27
C ASP A 158 -18.23 1.69 1.32
N ARG A 159 -18.14 0.39 1.56
CA ARG A 159 -18.82 -0.61 0.73
C ARG A 159 -20.34 -0.68 0.97
N LYS A 160 -20.81 -0.10 2.08
CA LYS A 160 -22.23 -0.09 2.42
C LYS A 160 -22.94 1.14 1.86
N ASP A 161 -22.21 2.18 1.51
CA ASP A 161 -22.74 3.41 0.91
C ASP A 161 -22.30 3.52 -0.56
N ILE A 162 -23.20 3.16 -1.48
CA ILE A 162 -22.96 3.19 -2.92
C ILE A 162 -22.61 4.61 -3.39
N LYS A 163 -23.23 5.64 -2.83
CA LYS A 163 -22.97 7.03 -3.23
C LYS A 163 -21.56 7.47 -2.81
N GLN A 164 -21.17 7.14 -1.60
CA GLN A 164 -19.81 7.39 -1.11
C GLN A 164 -18.79 6.56 -1.90
N GLY A 165 -19.09 5.30 -2.18
CA GLY A 165 -18.26 4.43 -3.00
C GLY A 165 -18.00 5.01 -4.39
N LEU A 166 -19.07 5.44 -5.09
CA LEU A 166 -18.95 6.10 -6.40
C LEU A 166 -18.10 7.36 -6.33
N LYS A 167 -18.34 8.22 -5.32
CA LYS A 167 -17.53 9.43 -5.12
C LYS A 167 -16.05 9.10 -4.92
N THR A 168 -15.74 8.06 -4.17
CA THR A 168 -14.35 7.60 -3.95
C THR A 168 -13.70 7.15 -5.25
N ILE A 169 -14.42 6.40 -6.09
CA ILE A 169 -13.91 5.97 -7.40
C ILE A 169 -13.69 7.16 -8.34
N LEU A 170 -14.62 8.11 -8.40
CA LEU A 170 -14.42 9.33 -9.20
C LEU A 170 -13.19 10.12 -8.71
N THR A 171 -13.00 10.25 -7.39
CA THR A 171 -11.81 10.86 -6.82
C THR A 171 -10.53 10.09 -7.19
N ALA A 172 -10.59 8.76 -7.26
CA ALA A 172 -9.46 7.95 -7.71
C ALA A 172 -9.09 8.25 -9.17
N VAL A 173 -10.09 8.38 -10.04
CA VAL A 173 -9.89 8.76 -11.45
C VAL A 173 -9.21 10.14 -11.55
N ASP A 174 -9.67 11.12 -10.76
CA ASP A 174 -9.09 12.46 -10.76
C ASP A 174 -7.64 12.45 -10.25
N LYS A 175 -7.32 11.61 -9.26
CA LYS A 175 -5.93 11.41 -8.79
C LYS A 175 -5.04 10.83 -9.89
N VAL A 176 -5.52 9.83 -10.63
CA VAL A 176 -4.74 9.27 -11.77
C VAL A 176 -4.51 10.35 -12.82
N LYS A 177 -5.51 11.15 -13.18
CA LYS A 177 -5.36 12.27 -14.10
C LYS A 177 -4.37 13.34 -13.59
N SER A 178 -4.23 13.49 -12.28
CA SER A 178 -3.30 14.44 -11.66
C SER A 178 -1.87 13.90 -11.45
N GLY A 179 -1.56 12.71 -11.96
CA GLY A 179 -0.20 12.15 -11.90
C GLY A 179 0.05 11.24 -10.68
N ILE A 180 -0.99 10.73 -10.02
CA ILE A 180 -0.88 9.84 -8.86
C ILE A 180 -1.48 8.49 -9.24
N SER A 181 -0.70 7.42 -9.16
CA SER A 181 -1.20 6.06 -9.37
C SER A 181 -2.18 5.66 -8.26
N ILE A 182 -3.12 4.79 -8.60
CA ILE A 182 -4.05 4.22 -7.61
C ILE A 182 -3.97 2.69 -7.66
N CYS A 183 -3.95 2.07 -6.51
CA CYS A 183 -4.04 0.62 -6.35
C CYS A 183 -5.37 0.24 -5.73
N ILE A 184 -6.04 -0.74 -6.34
CA ILE A 184 -7.30 -1.30 -5.85
C ILE A 184 -7.21 -2.81 -5.77
N PHE A 185 -7.75 -3.34 -4.68
CA PHE A 185 -7.96 -4.77 -4.47
C PHE A 185 -9.47 -5.04 -4.45
N PRO A 186 -10.07 -5.45 -5.57
CA PRO A 186 -11.53 -5.55 -5.68
C PRO A 186 -12.13 -6.59 -4.73
N GLU A 187 -11.37 -7.65 -4.40
CA GLU A 187 -11.79 -8.75 -3.53
C GLU A 187 -11.55 -8.49 -2.04
N GLY A 188 -10.78 -7.49 -1.69
CA GLY A 188 -10.28 -7.22 -0.32
C GLY A 188 -11.17 -6.34 0.56
#